data_0076be4cbdf980827e3a3ec2d5796280
#
_entry.id   0076be4cbdf980827e3a3ec2d5796280
#
_cell.length_a   1.000
_cell.length_b   1.000
_cell.length_c   1.000
_cell.angle_alpha   90.00
_cell.angle_beta   90.00
_cell.angle_gamma   90.00
#
_symmetry.space_group_name_H-M   'P 1'
#
loop_
_entity.id
_entity.type
_entity.pdbx_description
1 polymer ?
#
loop_
_entity_poly.entity_id
_entity_poly.type
_entity_poly.pdbx_seq_one_letter_code
_entity_poly.pdbx_strand_id
1 'polypeptide(L)'
;MTRTMLITALLAALAAASPGSAVGQFYKGKAITMIVNYPAGGPTDIEGRIIAQHLPAHIPGRPNVVVKNVGGAGGLIGSNQLGEAAPNGETIGFFTPDTISQLVGNTAIRTNYSDFVVIAGVECPLIVYMRKDTPPGLNVATDVMKTKEFRALSLNVQNSNTIVQALMLDVLGLKYQPIPAYRGLKEVETAILQNIGQLANSSLSGWRGSVEPTMGHIVIPLWQLASRGKNGTHPRSRALPDLPTFEEFYATVHPGKTLSGNFDYEVLRAASDPLLAMFRVAMLPPKASGESVEVMRSAFIDLWNDQQFLADYSKIIKTEPILVSGSEGEEILTELSKVRPEIKDFLINYADRLTTR
;
A
#
# COMPACT_ATOMS: atom_id res chain seq x y z
N MET A 1 -72.16 6.33 31.93
CA MET A 1 -71.32 6.61 30.69
C MET A 1 -70.29 7.64 31.06
N THR A 2 -69.07 7.26 31.35
CA THR A 2 -67.86 8.13 31.46
C THR A 2 -66.79 7.44 32.32
N ARG A 3 -66.16 6.34 31.83
CA ARG A 3 -64.95 5.75 32.45
C ARG A 3 -64.05 4.95 31.46
N THR A 4 -64.24 5.11 30.14
CA THR A 4 -63.57 4.25 29.15
C THR A 4 -62.72 5.03 28.13
N MET A 5 -62.37 6.33 28.40
CA MET A 5 -61.63 7.18 27.43
C MET A 5 -60.27 7.69 27.89
N LEU A 6 -59.64 7.13 28.93
CA LEU A 6 -58.36 7.63 29.48
C LEU A 6 -57.22 6.62 29.44
N ILE A 7 -57.37 5.44 28.82
CA ILE A 7 -56.30 4.43 28.74
C ILE A 7 -55.64 4.35 27.36
N THR A 8 -56.19 4.97 26.33
CA THR A 8 -55.69 4.87 24.95
C THR A 8 -54.57 5.89 24.59
N ALA A 9 -54.30 6.88 25.45
CA ALA A 9 -53.31 7.96 25.17
C ALA A 9 -51.89 7.69 25.72
N LEU A 10 -51.66 6.60 26.45
CA LEU A 10 -50.34 6.33 27.09
C LEU A 10 -49.52 5.24 26.37
N LEU A 11 -50.02 4.62 25.31
CA LEU A 11 -49.33 3.59 24.53
C LEU A 11 -48.71 4.09 23.21
N ALA A 12 -48.90 5.34 22.85
CA ALA A 12 -48.38 5.93 21.61
C ALA A 12 -47.01 6.66 21.75
N ALA A 13 -46.43 6.74 22.95
CA ALA A 13 -45.18 7.47 23.22
C ALA A 13 -43.93 6.58 23.34
N LEU A 14 -44.02 5.26 23.13
CA LEU A 14 -42.88 4.32 23.25
C LEU A 14 -42.35 3.79 21.94
N ALA A 15 -42.72 4.34 20.80
CA ALA A 15 -42.36 3.78 19.47
C ALA A 15 -41.55 4.74 18.59
N ALA A 16 -40.56 5.48 19.15
CA ALA A 16 -39.67 6.30 18.34
C ALA A 16 -38.27 6.41 18.92
N ALA A 17 -37.72 5.32 19.46
CA ALA A 17 -36.27 5.18 19.63
C ALA A 17 -35.78 4.43 18.41
N SER A 18 -35.61 5.12 17.28
CA SER A 18 -34.89 4.57 16.11
C SER A 18 -33.47 4.25 16.51
N PRO A 19 -32.95 3.04 16.24
CA PRO A 19 -31.58 2.68 16.53
C PRO A 19 -30.54 3.48 15.70
N GLY A 20 -30.98 4.36 14.81
CA GLY A 20 -30.11 5.23 14.00
C GLY A 20 -29.42 6.37 14.74
N SER A 21 -29.77 6.64 16.01
CA SER A 21 -29.21 7.81 16.73
C SER A 21 -27.90 7.51 17.48
N ALA A 22 -27.55 6.26 17.72
CA ALA A 22 -26.33 5.91 18.48
C ALA A 22 -25.08 6.00 17.61
N VAL A 23 -25.11 5.46 16.39
CA VAL A 23 -23.99 5.46 15.43
C VAL A 23 -23.58 6.89 15.03
N GLY A 24 -24.54 7.83 15.01
CA GLY A 24 -24.31 9.24 14.67
C GLY A 24 -23.49 10.06 15.69
N GLN A 25 -23.14 9.50 16.87
CA GLN A 25 -22.46 10.25 17.92
C GLN A 25 -21.12 9.66 18.38
N PHE A 26 -20.70 8.50 17.85
CA PHE A 26 -19.51 7.77 18.31
C PHE A 26 -18.25 8.64 18.34
N TYR A 27 -18.02 9.45 17.31
CA TYR A 27 -16.85 10.32 17.23
C TYR A 27 -17.08 11.77 17.69
N LYS A 28 -18.25 12.11 18.18
CA LYS A 28 -18.53 13.48 18.64
C LYS A 28 -17.62 13.89 19.80
N GLY A 29 -16.87 14.97 19.60
CA GLY A 29 -15.91 15.48 20.60
C GLY A 29 -14.61 14.67 20.71
N LYS A 30 -14.40 13.67 19.88
CA LYS A 30 -13.17 12.88 19.79
C LYS A 30 -12.22 13.45 18.72
N ALA A 31 -10.95 13.08 18.84
CA ALA A 31 -9.93 13.27 17.80
C ALA A 31 -9.41 11.90 17.37
N ILE A 32 -9.02 11.78 16.09
CA ILE A 32 -8.45 10.54 15.53
C ILE A 32 -6.98 10.78 15.23
N THR A 33 -6.12 9.91 15.73
CA THR A 33 -4.72 9.85 15.32
C THR A 33 -4.57 8.89 14.16
N MET A 34 -4.14 9.38 13.00
CA MET A 34 -3.78 8.55 11.85
C MET A 34 -2.28 8.29 11.87
N ILE A 35 -1.88 7.07 12.22
CA ILE A 35 -0.48 6.65 12.15
C ILE A 35 -0.14 6.35 10.70
N VAL A 36 0.91 7.02 10.19
CA VAL A 36 1.55 6.69 8.89
C VAL A 36 2.87 6.01 9.20
N ASN A 37 3.07 4.78 8.71
CA ASN A 37 4.22 3.94 9.07
C ASN A 37 5.52 4.24 8.31
N TYR A 38 5.60 5.39 7.65
CA TYR A 38 6.79 5.89 6.95
C TYR A 38 7.09 7.35 7.29
N PRO A 39 8.34 7.83 7.03
CA PRO A 39 8.71 9.22 7.25
C PRO A 39 7.83 10.20 6.49
N ALA A 40 7.71 11.42 7.02
CA ALA A 40 6.98 12.52 6.40
C ALA A 40 7.56 12.88 5.01
N GLY A 41 6.69 13.32 4.09
CA GLY A 41 7.04 13.71 2.72
C GLY A 41 7.24 12.53 1.75
N GLY A 42 7.13 11.29 2.22
CA GLY A 42 7.09 10.11 1.36
C GLY A 42 5.69 9.84 0.79
N PRO A 43 5.57 8.92 -0.20
CA PRO A 43 4.30 8.65 -0.87
C PRO A 43 3.16 8.26 0.07
N THR A 44 3.42 7.44 1.09
CA THR A 44 2.42 7.03 2.08
C THR A 44 1.91 8.22 2.92
N ASP A 45 2.83 9.14 3.28
CA ASP A 45 2.47 10.34 4.03
C ASP A 45 1.64 11.32 3.19
N ILE A 46 2.01 11.51 1.92
CA ILE A 46 1.28 12.38 1.00
C ILE A 46 -0.18 11.91 0.86
N GLU A 47 -0.39 10.63 0.57
CA GLU A 47 -1.73 10.07 0.45
C GLU A 47 -2.49 10.09 1.78
N GLY A 48 -1.84 9.75 2.88
CA GLY A 48 -2.43 9.80 4.21
C GLY A 48 -2.92 11.20 4.59
N ARG A 49 -2.18 12.26 4.22
CA ARG A 49 -2.59 13.65 4.47
C ARG A 49 -3.77 14.08 3.62
N ILE A 50 -3.83 13.67 2.35
CA ILE A 50 -5.00 13.94 1.50
C ILE A 50 -6.24 13.30 2.10
N ILE A 51 -6.16 12.04 2.51
CA ILE A 51 -7.27 11.33 3.16
C ILE A 51 -7.63 12.02 4.48
N ALA A 52 -6.67 12.32 5.36
CA ALA A 52 -6.90 12.95 6.65
C ALA A 52 -7.58 14.33 6.54
N GLN A 53 -7.35 15.05 5.44
CA GLN A 53 -7.97 16.35 5.16
C GLN A 53 -9.47 16.22 4.87
N HIS A 54 -9.89 15.20 4.12
CA HIS A 54 -11.25 15.04 3.66
C HIS A 54 -12.10 14.09 4.53
N LEU A 55 -11.49 13.07 5.12
CA LEU A 55 -12.17 12.03 5.90
C LEU A 55 -13.09 12.56 7.02
N PRO A 56 -12.74 13.64 7.76
CA PRO A 56 -13.61 14.20 8.81
C PRO A 56 -15.02 14.56 8.34
N ALA A 57 -15.18 14.98 7.09
CA ALA A 57 -16.49 15.38 6.53
C ALA A 57 -17.47 14.21 6.44
N HIS A 58 -16.94 12.99 6.33
CA HIS A 58 -17.68 11.74 6.14
C HIS A 58 -17.87 10.94 7.45
N ILE A 59 -17.24 11.38 8.55
CA ILE A 59 -17.42 10.73 9.85
C ILE A 59 -18.47 11.49 10.66
N PRO A 60 -19.54 10.83 11.14
CA PRO A 60 -20.50 11.42 12.06
C PRO A 60 -19.80 12.00 13.29
N GLY A 61 -20.10 13.26 13.62
CA GLY A 61 -19.41 14.01 14.69
C GLY A 61 -18.19 14.81 14.22
N ARG A 62 -17.75 14.65 12.99
CA ARG A 62 -16.64 15.37 12.32
C ARG A 62 -15.39 15.50 13.21
N PRO A 63 -14.80 14.37 13.64
CA PRO A 63 -13.61 14.41 14.49
C PRO A 63 -12.43 15.03 13.74
N ASN A 64 -11.54 15.69 14.47
CA ASN A 64 -10.26 16.10 13.88
C ASN A 64 -9.38 14.86 13.63
N VAL A 65 -8.78 14.75 12.42
CA VAL A 65 -7.84 13.69 12.07
C VAL A 65 -6.43 14.26 12.02
N VAL A 66 -5.55 13.77 12.88
CA VAL A 66 -4.17 14.23 13.02
C VAL A 66 -3.22 13.14 12.50
N VAL A 67 -2.42 13.46 11.49
CA VAL A 67 -1.41 12.55 10.95
C VAL A 67 -0.17 12.53 11.85
N LYS A 68 0.25 11.31 12.26
CA LYS A 68 1.47 11.04 13.02
C LYS A 68 2.36 10.08 12.24
N ASN A 69 3.52 10.54 11.80
CA ASN A 69 4.50 9.68 11.14
C ASN A 69 5.29 8.86 12.16
N VAL A 70 5.29 7.53 11.99
CA VAL A 70 6.00 6.57 12.84
C VAL A 70 6.77 5.62 11.93
N GLY A 71 7.83 6.13 11.32
CA GLY A 71 8.68 5.37 10.41
C GLY A 71 9.73 4.53 11.14
N GLY A 72 10.34 3.62 10.40
CA GLY A 72 11.45 2.78 10.83
C GLY A 72 11.18 1.28 10.67
N ALA A 73 12.26 0.50 10.56
CA ALA A 73 12.23 -0.94 10.32
C ALA A 73 11.28 -1.36 9.18
N GLY A 74 11.32 -0.65 8.03
CA GLY A 74 10.43 -0.94 6.90
C GLY A 74 8.94 -0.68 7.15
N GLY A 75 8.60 0.14 8.15
CA GLY A 75 7.21 0.43 8.55
C GLY A 75 6.73 -0.39 9.76
N LEU A 76 7.50 -1.38 10.24
CA LEU A 76 7.08 -2.25 11.34
C LEU A 76 6.89 -1.51 12.66
N ILE A 77 7.64 -0.42 12.93
CA ILE A 77 7.48 0.35 14.17
C ILE A 77 6.07 0.94 14.24
N GLY A 78 5.60 1.56 13.15
CA GLY A 78 4.26 2.13 13.08
C GLY A 78 3.16 1.06 13.15
N SER A 79 3.36 -0.07 12.47
CA SER A 79 2.42 -1.20 12.52
C SER A 79 2.29 -1.78 13.94
N ASN A 80 3.40 -2.01 14.63
CA ASN A 80 3.40 -2.47 16.01
C ASN A 80 2.72 -1.46 16.95
N GLN A 81 2.96 -0.15 16.74
CA GLN A 81 2.31 0.88 17.56
C GLN A 81 0.79 0.87 17.39
N LEU A 82 0.28 0.62 16.16
CA LEU A 82 -1.17 0.45 15.96
C LEU A 82 -1.67 -0.82 16.64
N GLY A 83 -0.91 -1.92 16.56
CA GLY A 83 -1.29 -3.19 17.20
C GLY A 83 -1.47 -3.09 18.71
N GLU A 84 -0.73 -2.18 19.34
CA GLU A 84 -0.77 -1.90 20.79
C GLU A 84 -1.75 -0.77 21.17
N ALA A 85 -2.38 -0.12 20.18
CA ALA A 85 -3.30 0.98 20.44
C ALA A 85 -4.62 0.48 21.04
N ALA A 86 -5.29 1.34 21.82
CA ALA A 86 -6.61 1.04 22.34
C ALA A 86 -7.63 0.82 21.21
N PRO A 87 -8.49 -0.23 21.27
CA PRO A 87 -9.43 -0.57 20.21
C PRO A 87 -10.72 0.29 20.24
N ASN A 88 -10.58 1.57 20.63
CA ASN A 88 -11.66 2.53 20.82
C ASN A 88 -11.97 3.40 19.60
N GLY A 89 -11.36 3.10 18.43
CA GLY A 89 -11.55 3.83 17.18
C GLY A 89 -10.79 5.16 17.06
N GLU A 90 -10.11 5.64 18.12
CA GLU A 90 -9.41 6.93 18.11
C GLU A 90 -8.01 6.87 17.50
N THR A 91 -7.53 5.67 17.19
CA THR A 91 -6.26 5.46 16.45
C THR A 91 -6.53 4.60 15.24
N ILE A 92 -6.14 5.09 14.07
CA ILE A 92 -6.15 4.34 12.81
C ILE A 92 -4.74 4.28 12.22
N GLY A 93 -4.42 3.23 11.48
CA GLY A 93 -3.23 3.16 10.66
C GLY A 93 -3.56 3.50 9.21
N PHE A 94 -2.67 4.22 8.53
CA PHE A 94 -2.65 4.32 7.08
C PHE A 94 -1.27 3.90 6.60
N PHE A 95 -1.15 2.67 6.12
CA PHE A 95 0.10 1.96 5.95
C PHE A 95 0.38 1.56 4.51
N THR A 96 1.67 1.43 4.19
CA THR A 96 2.14 0.45 3.21
C THR A 96 2.53 -0.79 4.00
N PRO A 97 1.80 -1.90 3.88
CA PRO A 97 2.06 -3.09 4.71
C PRO A 97 3.35 -3.78 4.27
N ASP A 98 4.12 -4.27 5.24
CA ASP A 98 5.28 -5.13 4.99
C ASP A 98 4.88 -6.61 5.08
N THR A 99 4.21 -7.07 4.03
CA THR A 99 3.62 -8.42 3.97
C THR A 99 4.69 -9.51 3.96
N ILE A 100 5.86 -9.26 3.38
CA ILE A 100 6.95 -10.25 3.35
C ILE A 100 7.51 -10.49 4.74
N SER A 101 7.73 -9.45 5.54
CA SER A 101 8.17 -9.62 6.92
C SER A 101 7.23 -10.54 7.71
N GLN A 102 5.93 -10.49 7.47
CA GLN A 102 4.98 -11.45 8.06
C GLN A 102 5.15 -12.85 7.48
N LEU A 103 5.28 -12.99 6.16
CA LEU A 103 5.43 -14.31 5.50
C LEU A 103 6.66 -15.07 5.98
N VAL A 104 7.78 -14.38 6.21
CA VAL A 104 9.03 -15.00 6.67
C VAL A 104 9.12 -15.14 8.20
N GLY A 105 8.07 -14.78 8.93
CA GLY A 105 8.05 -14.91 10.39
C GLY A 105 9.04 -13.98 11.11
N ASN A 106 9.21 -12.74 10.59
CA ASN A 106 10.07 -11.75 11.22
C ASN A 106 9.64 -11.46 12.65
N THR A 107 10.50 -11.77 13.62
CA THR A 107 10.23 -11.63 15.06
C THR A 107 10.06 -10.17 15.53
N ALA A 108 10.39 -9.20 14.70
CA ALA A 108 10.10 -7.79 14.97
C ALA A 108 8.61 -7.43 14.79
N ILE A 109 7.80 -8.28 14.12
CA ILE A 109 6.35 -8.16 14.04
C ILE A 109 5.76 -8.63 15.37
N ARG A 110 5.05 -7.74 16.07
CA ARG A 110 4.33 -8.05 17.32
C ARG A 110 2.84 -8.26 17.12
N THR A 111 2.30 -7.76 16.01
CA THR A 111 0.89 -7.94 15.62
C THR A 111 0.85 -8.29 14.14
N ASN A 112 0.29 -9.44 13.80
CA ASN A 112 0.13 -9.84 12.40
C ASN A 112 -0.83 -8.91 11.67
N TYR A 113 -0.60 -8.70 10.38
CA TYR A 113 -1.51 -7.87 9.56
C TYR A 113 -2.93 -8.44 9.51
N SER A 114 -3.09 -9.77 9.60
CA SER A 114 -4.40 -10.45 9.69
C SER A 114 -5.16 -10.19 10.99
N ASP A 115 -4.51 -9.68 12.04
CA ASP A 115 -5.15 -9.38 13.32
C ASP A 115 -5.77 -7.96 13.34
N PHE A 116 -5.35 -7.08 12.44
CA PHE A 116 -5.95 -5.76 12.27
C PHE A 116 -7.30 -5.85 11.58
N VAL A 117 -8.16 -4.88 11.87
CA VAL A 117 -9.43 -4.72 11.15
C VAL A 117 -9.20 -3.83 9.93
N VAL A 118 -9.33 -4.39 8.73
CA VAL A 118 -9.18 -3.61 7.49
C VAL A 118 -10.40 -2.72 7.28
N ILE A 119 -10.16 -1.45 7.06
CA ILE A 119 -11.19 -0.44 6.78
C ILE A 119 -11.33 -0.24 5.28
N ALA A 120 -10.22 0.04 4.61
CA ALA A 120 -10.17 0.25 3.17
C ALA A 120 -8.74 0.03 2.69
N GLY A 121 -8.58 -0.37 1.44
CA GLY A 121 -7.30 -0.41 0.74
C GLY A 121 -7.30 0.47 -0.49
N VAL A 122 -6.11 0.77 -0.99
CA VAL A 122 -5.89 1.42 -2.29
C VAL A 122 -4.94 0.57 -3.09
N GLU A 123 -5.43 0.10 -4.22
CA GLU A 123 -4.61 -0.61 -5.20
C GLU A 123 -3.59 0.34 -5.83
N CYS A 124 -2.35 -0.09 -5.97
CA CYS A 124 -1.32 0.75 -6.58
C CYS A 124 -0.22 -0.10 -7.23
N PRO A 125 0.06 0.10 -8.53
CA PRO A 125 1.20 -0.54 -9.18
C PRO A 125 2.52 0.06 -8.68
N LEU A 126 3.59 -0.76 -8.76
CA LEU A 126 4.96 -0.30 -8.64
C LEU A 126 5.54 0.04 -10.00
N ILE A 127 6.29 1.12 -10.08
CA ILE A 127 7.06 1.52 -11.26
C ILE A 127 8.54 1.32 -10.95
N VAL A 128 9.23 0.52 -11.77
CA VAL A 128 10.69 0.42 -11.73
C VAL A 128 11.25 1.43 -12.72
N TYR A 129 12.23 2.20 -12.28
CA TYR A 129 12.86 3.24 -13.10
C TYR A 129 14.37 3.24 -12.94
N MET A 130 15.07 3.76 -13.95
CA MET A 130 16.53 3.79 -13.99
C MET A 130 17.04 5.11 -14.56
N ARG A 131 18.23 5.52 -14.14
CA ARG A 131 18.92 6.67 -14.71
C ARG A 131 19.28 6.42 -16.18
N LYS A 132 18.99 7.40 -17.04
CA LYS A 132 19.26 7.32 -18.49
C LYS A 132 20.77 7.27 -18.81
N ASP A 133 21.59 7.87 -17.95
CA ASP A 133 23.05 7.93 -18.10
C ASP A 133 23.79 6.70 -17.58
N THR A 134 23.07 5.66 -17.12
CA THR A 134 23.68 4.38 -16.76
C THR A 134 24.34 3.74 -17.99
N PRO A 135 25.67 3.41 -17.94
CA PRO A 135 26.35 2.87 -19.10
C PRO A 135 25.72 1.57 -19.64
N PRO A 136 25.54 1.42 -20.97
CA PRO A 136 26.04 2.29 -22.06
C PRO A 136 25.13 3.48 -22.38
N GLY A 137 24.10 3.76 -21.61
CA GLY A 137 23.05 4.74 -21.80
C GLY A 137 21.73 4.09 -22.18
N LEU A 138 20.60 4.64 -21.69
CA LEU A 138 19.25 4.15 -21.95
C LEU A 138 18.44 5.18 -22.74
N ASN A 139 18.03 4.82 -23.95
CA ASN A 139 17.10 5.59 -24.78
C ASN A 139 15.68 5.00 -24.69
N VAL A 140 15.58 3.68 -24.53
CA VAL A 140 14.33 2.94 -24.34
C VAL A 140 14.46 1.97 -23.16
N ALA A 141 13.35 1.53 -22.60
CA ALA A 141 13.33 0.67 -21.40
C ALA A 141 14.15 -0.62 -21.59
N THR A 142 14.11 -1.22 -22.78
CA THR A 142 14.84 -2.46 -23.08
C THR A 142 16.35 -2.32 -23.09
N ASP A 143 16.88 -1.09 -23.13
CA ASP A 143 18.32 -0.85 -23.04
C ASP A 143 18.91 -1.25 -21.68
N VAL A 144 18.08 -1.41 -20.64
CA VAL A 144 18.53 -1.96 -19.35
C VAL A 144 19.21 -3.33 -19.50
N MET A 145 18.79 -4.14 -20.47
CA MET A 145 19.41 -5.44 -20.76
C MET A 145 20.84 -5.35 -21.32
N LYS A 146 21.26 -4.16 -21.76
CA LYS A 146 22.63 -3.88 -22.26
C LYS A 146 23.58 -3.40 -21.15
N THR A 147 23.05 -3.09 -19.97
CA THR A 147 23.87 -2.65 -18.83
C THR A 147 24.74 -3.79 -18.33
N LYS A 148 25.97 -3.47 -17.86
CA LYS A 148 26.86 -4.50 -17.29
C LYS A 148 26.47 -4.80 -15.86
N GLU A 149 26.68 -3.85 -14.98
CA GLU A 149 26.36 -3.90 -13.58
C GLU A 149 25.98 -2.50 -13.10
N PHE A 150 25.01 -2.42 -12.21
CA PHE A 150 24.52 -1.15 -11.64
C PHE A 150 24.13 -1.32 -10.18
N ARG A 151 23.99 -0.22 -9.45
CA ARG A 151 23.49 -0.23 -8.08
C ARG A 151 21.98 -0.03 -8.04
N ALA A 152 21.28 -0.98 -7.43
CA ALA A 152 19.84 -0.94 -7.21
C ALA A 152 19.57 -0.48 -5.77
N LEU A 153 18.98 0.71 -5.64
CA LEU A 153 18.70 1.33 -4.34
C LEU A 153 17.35 0.86 -3.82
N SER A 154 17.27 0.58 -2.53
CA SER A 154 16.02 0.14 -1.91
C SER A 154 16.02 0.39 -0.39
N LEU A 155 14.93 0.03 0.26
CA LEU A 155 14.77 0.06 1.71
C LEU A 155 15.61 -1.03 2.38
N ASN A 156 15.30 -1.42 3.62
CA ASN A 156 16.03 -2.54 4.25
C ASN A 156 15.77 -3.88 3.52
N VAL A 157 16.64 -4.87 3.71
CA VAL A 157 16.62 -6.16 2.99
C VAL A 157 15.35 -6.98 3.18
N GLN A 158 14.66 -6.85 4.29
CA GLN A 158 13.44 -7.60 4.59
C GLN A 158 12.17 -6.89 4.10
N ASN A 159 12.29 -5.65 3.63
CA ASN A 159 11.14 -4.88 3.17
C ASN A 159 10.55 -5.45 1.87
N SER A 160 9.24 -5.54 1.80
CA SER A 160 8.52 -6.08 0.64
C SER A 160 8.91 -5.41 -0.68
N ASN A 161 9.08 -4.08 -0.73
CA ASN A 161 9.50 -3.37 -1.94
C ASN A 161 10.92 -3.77 -2.38
N THR A 162 11.83 -4.02 -1.43
CA THR A 162 13.21 -4.45 -1.70
C THR A 162 13.24 -5.85 -2.31
N ILE A 163 12.56 -6.80 -1.68
CA ILE A 163 12.48 -8.19 -2.14
C ILE A 163 11.83 -8.26 -3.52
N VAL A 164 10.70 -7.58 -3.71
CA VAL A 164 9.98 -7.55 -4.99
C VAL A 164 10.85 -6.94 -6.10
N GLN A 165 11.58 -5.84 -5.83
CA GLN A 165 12.52 -5.27 -6.79
C GLN A 165 13.63 -6.25 -7.17
N ALA A 166 14.26 -6.87 -6.19
CA ALA A 166 15.35 -7.80 -6.40
C ALA A 166 14.91 -9.04 -7.21
N LEU A 167 13.73 -9.61 -6.88
CA LEU A 167 13.17 -10.75 -7.62
C LEU A 167 12.90 -10.40 -9.09
N MET A 168 12.37 -9.20 -9.38
CA MET A 168 12.19 -8.77 -10.79
C MET A 168 13.52 -8.73 -11.53
N LEU A 169 14.57 -8.18 -10.91
CA LEU A 169 15.90 -8.09 -11.53
C LEU A 169 16.53 -9.47 -11.75
N ASP A 170 16.38 -10.38 -10.78
CA ASP A 170 16.87 -11.75 -10.89
C ASP A 170 16.11 -12.56 -11.95
N VAL A 171 14.79 -12.46 -12.04
CA VAL A 171 13.98 -13.11 -13.09
C VAL A 171 14.39 -12.62 -14.50
N LEU A 172 14.77 -11.34 -14.63
CA LEU A 172 15.31 -10.79 -15.88
C LEU A 172 16.76 -11.19 -16.16
N GLY A 173 17.47 -11.75 -15.17
CA GLY A 173 18.89 -12.09 -15.28
C GLY A 173 19.83 -10.87 -15.30
N LEU A 174 19.40 -9.75 -14.72
CA LEU A 174 20.21 -8.54 -14.65
C LEU A 174 21.30 -8.63 -13.58
N LYS A 175 22.46 -8.06 -13.84
CA LYS A 175 23.57 -7.99 -12.89
C LYS A 175 23.49 -6.65 -12.15
N TYR A 176 23.38 -6.70 -10.83
CA TYR A 176 23.26 -5.51 -10.00
C TYR A 176 23.86 -5.72 -8.61
N GLN A 177 24.25 -4.62 -7.97
CA GLN A 177 24.60 -4.55 -6.56
C GLN A 177 23.40 -3.99 -5.79
N PRO A 178 22.77 -4.74 -4.90
CA PRO A 178 21.70 -4.22 -4.05
C PRO A 178 22.28 -3.25 -2.99
N ILE A 179 21.60 -2.11 -2.79
CA ILE A 179 21.93 -1.13 -1.73
C ILE A 179 20.68 -0.93 -0.87
N PRO A 180 20.38 -1.84 0.05
CA PRO A 180 19.17 -1.80 0.89
C PRO A 180 19.41 -1.01 2.19
N ALA A 181 19.69 0.30 2.08
CA ALA A 181 20.19 1.11 3.18
C ALA A 181 19.27 2.28 3.59
N TYR A 182 18.13 2.48 2.92
CA TYR A 182 17.32 3.67 3.07
C TYR A 182 16.10 3.43 3.98
N ARG A 183 15.69 4.49 4.72
CA ARG A 183 14.54 4.43 5.62
C ARG A 183 13.21 4.74 4.93
N GLY A 184 13.25 5.39 3.78
CA GLY A 184 12.08 5.76 2.99
C GLY A 184 12.42 6.11 1.55
N LEU A 185 11.41 6.05 0.67
CA LEU A 185 11.60 6.28 -0.77
C LEU A 185 12.12 7.69 -1.10
N LYS A 186 11.84 8.70 -0.26
CA LYS A 186 12.39 10.04 -0.46
C LYS A 186 13.92 10.11 -0.34
N GLU A 187 14.50 9.32 0.56
CA GLU A 187 15.96 9.17 0.67
C GLU A 187 16.52 8.44 -0.57
N VAL A 188 15.82 7.41 -1.07
CA VAL A 188 16.19 6.71 -2.32
C VAL A 188 16.18 7.66 -3.51
N GLU A 189 15.14 8.49 -3.66
CA GLU A 189 15.05 9.51 -4.71
C GLU A 189 16.24 10.47 -4.68
N THR A 190 16.60 10.96 -3.48
CA THR A 190 17.76 11.85 -3.29
C THR A 190 19.05 11.15 -3.72
N ALA A 191 19.23 9.88 -3.37
CA ALA A 191 20.41 9.11 -3.76
C ALA A 191 20.47 8.84 -5.28
N ILE A 192 19.33 8.62 -5.94
CA ILE A 192 19.24 8.54 -7.41
C ILE A 192 19.66 9.89 -8.05
N LEU A 193 19.17 11.02 -7.54
CA LEU A 193 19.56 12.34 -8.01
C LEU A 193 21.08 12.56 -7.91
N GLN A 194 21.69 12.11 -6.82
CA GLN A 194 23.12 12.20 -6.54
C GLN A 194 23.96 11.14 -7.28
N ASN A 195 23.35 10.28 -8.10
CA ASN A 195 23.99 9.15 -8.78
C ASN A 195 24.72 8.17 -7.84
N ILE A 196 24.24 8.01 -6.61
CA ILE A 196 24.75 7.01 -5.66
C ILE A 196 24.36 5.60 -6.14
N GLY A 197 23.22 5.48 -6.81
CA GLY A 197 22.77 4.30 -7.51
C GLY A 197 21.95 4.67 -8.75
N GLN A 198 21.62 3.68 -9.55
CA GLN A 198 21.06 3.91 -10.87
C GLN A 198 19.61 3.48 -11.01
N LEU A 199 19.18 2.44 -10.26
CA LEU A 199 17.85 1.87 -10.35
C LEU A 199 17.13 1.93 -9.00
N ALA A 200 15.83 2.19 -9.05
CA ALA A 200 14.94 2.11 -7.90
C ALA A 200 13.50 1.81 -8.35
N ASN A 201 12.60 1.62 -7.38
CA ASN A 201 11.15 1.56 -7.62
C ASN A 201 10.41 2.64 -6.85
N SER A 202 9.19 2.93 -7.30
CA SER A 202 8.25 3.80 -6.58
C SER A 202 6.82 3.33 -6.81
N SER A 203 5.93 3.63 -5.87
CA SER A 203 4.50 3.51 -6.11
C SER A 203 4.04 4.53 -7.17
N LEU A 204 2.88 4.31 -7.78
CA LEU A 204 2.29 5.27 -8.72
C LEU A 204 2.19 6.68 -8.10
N SER A 205 1.75 6.79 -6.86
CA SER A 205 1.68 8.06 -6.14
C SER A 205 3.06 8.71 -5.95
N GLY A 206 4.08 7.94 -5.61
CA GLY A 206 5.46 8.43 -5.52
C GLY A 206 6.03 8.82 -6.89
N TRP A 207 5.77 8.01 -7.92
CA TRP A 207 6.18 8.32 -9.28
C TRP A 207 5.59 9.65 -9.76
N ARG A 208 4.26 9.79 -9.74
CA ARG A 208 3.54 10.98 -10.22
C ARG A 208 3.75 12.21 -9.33
N GLY A 209 3.79 12.02 -8.01
CA GLY A 209 3.90 13.11 -7.04
C GLY A 209 5.32 13.62 -6.79
N SER A 210 6.34 12.80 -7.08
CA SER A 210 7.74 13.15 -6.76
C SER A 210 8.72 12.81 -7.88
N VAL A 211 8.86 11.53 -8.28
CA VAL A 211 9.93 11.08 -9.18
C VAL A 211 9.82 11.76 -10.56
N GLU A 212 8.67 11.62 -11.22
CA GLU A 212 8.46 12.17 -12.57
C GLU A 212 8.63 13.69 -12.64
N PRO A 213 8.04 14.51 -11.72
CA PRO A 213 8.21 15.96 -11.76
C PRO A 213 9.64 16.43 -11.47
N THR A 214 10.39 15.73 -10.61
CA THR A 214 11.72 16.19 -10.16
C THR A 214 12.87 15.61 -10.96
N MET A 215 12.75 14.38 -11.47
CA MET A 215 13.84 13.69 -12.13
C MET A 215 13.46 12.95 -13.42
N GLY A 216 12.24 13.13 -13.96
CA GLY A 216 11.81 12.49 -15.22
C GLY A 216 12.70 12.83 -16.42
N HIS A 217 13.46 13.94 -16.36
CA HIS A 217 14.45 14.31 -17.37
C HIS A 217 15.71 13.43 -17.32
N ILE A 218 16.07 12.85 -16.17
CA ILE A 218 17.27 12.02 -15.98
C ILE A 218 16.98 10.53 -15.79
N VAL A 219 15.73 10.14 -15.52
CA VAL A 219 15.33 8.73 -15.38
C VAL A 219 14.37 8.30 -16.48
N ILE A 220 14.31 7.01 -16.73
CA ILE A 220 13.34 6.36 -17.61
C ILE A 220 12.57 5.29 -16.83
N PRO A 221 11.22 5.27 -16.88
CA PRO A 221 10.46 4.14 -16.36
C PRO A 221 10.69 2.92 -17.25
N LEU A 222 10.89 1.77 -16.64
CA LEU A 222 11.21 0.52 -17.35
C LEU A 222 9.97 -0.36 -17.54
N TRP A 223 9.29 -0.67 -16.45
CA TRP A 223 8.05 -1.44 -16.42
C TRP A 223 7.24 -1.10 -15.18
N GLN A 224 5.98 -1.47 -15.21
CA GLN A 224 5.12 -1.51 -14.04
C GLN A 224 4.94 -2.95 -13.55
N LEU A 225 4.95 -3.15 -12.24
CA LEU A 225 4.44 -4.36 -11.62
C LEU A 225 2.98 -4.10 -11.25
N ALA A 226 2.07 -4.68 -12.02
CA ALA A 226 0.65 -4.45 -11.88
C ALA A 226 -0.01 -5.44 -10.91
N SER A 227 -1.11 -5.03 -10.30
CA SER A 227 -1.93 -5.89 -9.45
C SER A 227 -2.58 -7.01 -10.25
N ARG A 228 -2.92 -8.11 -9.56
CA ARG A 228 -3.60 -9.24 -10.16
C ARG A 228 -5.07 -8.90 -10.41
N GLY A 229 -5.49 -9.00 -11.66
CA GLY A 229 -6.88 -8.86 -12.05
C GLY A 229 -7.74 -10.07 -11.69
N LYS A 230 -9.06 -9.90 -11.70
CA LYS A 230 -10.04 -10.97 -11.37
C LYS A 230 -9.92 -12.22 -12.25
N ASN A 231 -9.41 -12.09 -13.45
CA ASN A 231 -9.14 -13.20 -14.39
C ASN A 231 -7.79 -13.88 -14.16
N GLY A 232 -7.04 -13.48 -13.12
CA GLY A 232 -5.74 -14.02 -12.77
C GLY A 232 -4.56 -13.47 -13.58
N THR A 233 -4.79 -12.57 -14.55
CA THR A 233 -3.73 -11.88 -15.30
C THR A 233 -3.29 -10.60 -14.57
N HIS A 234 -2.22 -9.97 -15.05
CA HIS A 234 -1.69 -8.71 -14.51
C HIS A 234 -1.78 -7.62 -15.59
N PRO A 235 -2.98 -7.04 -15.82
CA PRO A 235 -3.17 -6.03 -16.86
C PRO A 235 -2.43 -4.73 -16.51
N ARG A 236 -2.11 -3.93 -17.53
CA ARG A 236 -1.58 -2.58 -17.30
C ARG A 236 -2.55 -1.76 -16.44
N SER A 237 -2.01 -1.00 -15.49
CA SER A 237 -2.80 -0.02 -14.76
C SER A 237 -3.39 1.01 -15.73
N ARG A 238 -4.65 1.39 -15.51
CA ARG A 238 -5.32 2.45 -16.30
C ARG A 238 -4.57 3.79 -16.22
N ALA A 239 -3.85 4.03 -15.12
CA ALA A 239 -3.04 5.23 -14.94
C ALA A 239 -1.71 5.20 -15.71
N LEU A 240 -1.28 4.04 -16.22
CA LEU A 240 -0.02 3.80 -16.90
C LEU A 240 -0.21 2.97 -18.18
N PRO A 241 -1.09 3.38 -19.11
CA PRO A 241 -1.46 2.56 -20.28
C PRO A 241 -0.29 2.31 -21.23
N ASP A 242 0.69 3.22 -21.27
CA ASP A 242 1.83 3.16 -22.17
C ASP A 242 3.04 2.44 -21.58
N LEU A 243 3.07 2.21 -20.25
CA LEU A 243 4.16 1.52 -19.58
C LEU A 243 3.89 0.00 -19.59
N PRO A 244 4.79 -0.83 -20.15
CA PRO A 244 4.58 -2.28 -20.18
C PRO A 244 4.52 -2.84 -18.76
N THR A 245 3.75 -3.91 -18.56
CA THR A 245 3.85 -4.70 -17.33
C THR A 245 5.18 -5.47 -17.30
N PHE A 246 5.55 -5.99 -16.13
CA PHE A 246 6.74 -6.82 -15.99
C PHE A 246 6.68 -8.04 -16.94
N GLU A 247 5.52 -8.66 -17.10
CA GLU A 247 5.31 -9.80 -17.98
C GLU A 247 5.48 -9.42 -19.45
N GLU A 248 4.91 -8.30 -19.88
CA GLU A 248 5.06 -7.79 -21.25
C GLU A 248 6.52 -7.41 -21.54
N PHE A 249 7.19 -6.79 -20.55
CA PHE A 249 8.60 -6.46 -20.67
C PHE A 249 9.46 -7.75 -20.78
N TYR A 250 9.21 -8.72 -19.89
CA TYR A 250 9.91 -10.02 -19.94
C TYR A 250 9.75 -10.70 -21.32
N ALA A 251 8.53 -10.79 -21.84
CA ALA A 251 8.26 -11.37 -23.14
C ALA A 251 8.99 -10.64 -24.28
N THR A 252 9.13 -9.32 -24.16
CA THR A 252 9.85 -8.50 -25.15
C THR A 252 11.35 -8.79 -25.16
N VAL A 253 11.97 -8.90 -23.98
CA VAL A 253 13.45 -9.07 -23.86
C VAL A 253 13.89 -10.53 -23.88
N HIS A 254 12.95 -11.48 -23.71
CA HIS A 254 13.20 -12.92 -23.76
C HIS A 254 12.23 -13.59 -24.75
N PRO A 255 12.31 -13.31 -26.06
CA PRO A 255 11.38 -13.86 -27.04
C PRO A 255 11.38 -15.39 -27.01
N GLY A 256 10.18 -15.97 -26.99
CA GLY A 256 9.98 -17.42 -26.95
C GLY A 256 10.11 -18.07 -25.57
N LYS A 257 10.45 -17.30 -24.51
CA LYS A 257 10.42 -17.80 -23.12
C LYS A 257 9.09 -17.47 -22.43
N THR A 258 8.69 -18.30 -21.50
CA THR A 258 7.50 -18.08 -20.66
C THR A 258 7.88 -17.94 -19.20
N LEU A 259 7.11 -17.16 -18.45
CA LEU A 259 7.18 -17.07 -16.99
C LEU A 259 6.40 -18.20 -16.30
N SER A 260 5.54 -18.91 -17.03
CA SER A 260 4.80 -20.05 -16.48
C SER A 260 5.75 -21.16 -16.06
N GLY A 261 5.63 -21.63 -14.81
CA GLY A 261 6.52 -22.65 -14.22
C GLY A 261 7.90 -22.13 -13.80
N ASN A 262 8.16 -20.82 -13.91
CA ASN A 262 9.36 -20.22 -13.34
C ASN A 262 9.13 -19.97 -11.84
N PHE A 263 9.89 -20.68 -10.99
CA PHE A 263 9.71 -20.61 -9.54
C PHE A 263 10.00 -19.22 -8.97
N ASP A 264 11.05 -18.52 -9.45
CA ASP A 264 11.37 -17.17 -8.98
C ASP A 264 10.24 -16.18 -9.32
N TYR A 265 9.59 -16.36 -10.47
CA TYR A 265 8.41 -15.57 -10.82
C TYR A 265 7.19 -15.94 -9.96
N GLU A 266 6.98 -17.20 -9.63
CA GLU A 266 5.92 -17.60 -8.68
C GLU A 266 6.17 -16.97 -7.30
N VAL A 267 7.41 -16.94 -6.83
CA VAL A 267 7.79 -16.25 -5.58
C VAL A 267 7.55 -14.74 -5.70
N LEU A 268 7.94 -14.12 -6.80
CA LEU A 268 7.69 -12.71 -7.07
C LEU A 268 6.20 -12.39 -6.93
N ARG A 269 5.32 -13.20 -7.54
CA ARG A 269 3.88 -12.96 -7.52
C ARG A 269 3.26 -13.23 -6.16
N ALA A 270 3.67 -14.29 -5.46
CA ALA A 270 3.24 -14.56 -4.10
C ALA A 270 3.60 -13.42 -3.12
N ALA A 271 4.74 -12.78 -3.34
CA ALA A 271 5.20 -11.65 -2.54
C ALA A 271 4.53 -10.32 -2.93
N SER A 272 4.23 -10.11 -4.21
CA SER A 272 3.77 -8.81 -4.73
C SER A 272 2.26 -8.68 -4.86
N ASP A 273 1.52 -9.73 -5.21
CA ASP A 273 0.07 -9.61 -5.46
C ASP A 273 -0.70 -9.07 -4.24
N PRO A 274 -0.49 -9.56 -3.00
CA PRO A 274 -1.15 -8.99 -1.84
C PRO A 274 -0.71 -7.55 -1.53
N LEU A 275 0.58 -7.25 -1.75
CA LEU A 275 1.13 -5.90 -1.55
C LEU A 275 0.48 -4.91 -2.52
N LEU A 276 0.42 -5.22 -3.81
CA LEU A 276 -0.07 -4.31 -4.84
C LEU A 276 -1.58 -4.10 -4.75
N ALA A 277 -2.34 -5.15 -4.42
CA ALA A 277 -3.78 -5.07 -4.25
C ALA A 277 -4.18 -4.13 -3.10
N MET A 278 -3.36 -4.05 -2.03
CA MET A 278 -3.55 -3.12 -0.92
C MET A 278 -2.27 -2.34 -0.63
N PHE A 279 -1.73 -1.66 -1.63
CA PHE A 279 -0.47 -0.93 -1.48
C PHE A 279 -0.56 0.19 -0.45
N ARG A 280 -1.76 0.73 -0.24
CA ARG A 280 -2.14 1.51 0.94
C ARG A 280 -3.30 0.83 1.62
N VAL A 281 -3.27 0.83 2.93
CA VAL A 281 -4.34 0.23 3.71
C VAL A 281 -4.63 1.08 4.95
N ALA A 282 -5.91 1.38 5.14
CA ALA A 282 -6.43 1.94 6.38
C ALA A 282 -6.87 0.79 7.30
N MET A 283 -6.39 0.79 8.52
CA MET A 283 -6.64 -0.27 9.52
C MET A 283 -6.99 0.31 10.87
N LEU A 284 -7.81 -0.43 11.61
CA LEU A 284 -7.99 -0.25 13.05
C LEU A 284 -7.20 -1.29 13.84
N PRO A 285 -6.89 -1.03 15.13
CA PRO A 285 -6.25 -2.01 16.01
C PRO A 285 -7.04 -3.32 16.08
N PRO A 286 -6.39 -4.43 16.47
CA PRO A 286 -7.09 -5.67 16.79
C PRO A 286 -8.22 -5.43 17.79
N LYS A 287 -9.36 -6.13 17.61
CA LYS A 287 -10.53 -6.05 18.49
C LYS A 287 -11.23 -4.68 18.53
N ALA A 288 -11.02 -3.83 17.53
CA ALA A 288 -11.77 -2.59 17.41
C ALA A 288 -13.28 -2.84 17.49
N SER A 289 -14.03 -1.88 18.11
CA SER A 289 -15.47 -2.04 18.29
C SER A 289 -16.20 -2.10 16.94
N GLY A 290 -17.24 -2.94 16.83
CA GLY A 290 -18.07 -3.03 15.62
C GLY A 290 -18.59 -1.67 15.16
N GLU A 291 -18.94 -0.79 16.10
CA GLU A 291 -19.40 0.56 15.80
C GLU A 291 -18.32 1.41 15.14
N SER A 292 -17.06 1.38 15.65
CA SER A 292 -15.94 2.09 15.02
C SER A 292 -15.62 1.57 13.62
N VAL A 293 -15.72 0.25 13.43
CA VAL A 293 -15.49 -0.40 12.13
C VAL A 293 -16.54 0.03 11.11
N GLU A 294 -17.82 -0.03 11.49
CA GLU A 294 -18.94 0.33 10.61
C GLU A 294 -18.83 1.81 10.19
N VAL A 295 -18.65 2.72 11.15
CA VAL A 295 -18.50 4.15 10.87
C VAL A 295 -17.32 4.43 9.94
N MET A 296 -16.15 3.81 10.19
CA MET A 296 -14.98 4.05 9.37
C MET A 296 -15.12 3.46 7.96
N ARG A 297 -15.65 2.25 7.82
CA ARG A 297 -15.90 1.64 6.50
C ARG A 297 -16.88 2.48 5.68
N SER A 298 -17.98 2.94 6.30
CA SER A 298 -18.92 3.84 5.63
C SER A 298 -18.23 5.16 5.22
N ALA A 299 -17.49 5.79 6.13
CA ALA A 299 -16.79 7.04 5.86
C ALA A 299 -15.78 6.94 4.70
N PHE A 300 -15.06 5.82 4.56
CA PHE A 300 -14.17 5.61 3.43
C PHE A 300 -14.91 5.37 2.12
N ILE A 301 -16.06 4.68 2.13
CA ILE A 301 -16.93 4.54 0.95
C ILE A 301 -17.44 5.90 0.51
N ASP A 302 -17.93 6.72 1.44
CA ASP A 302 -18.43 8.07 1.15
C ASP A 302 -17.32 8.99 0.65
N LEU A 303 -16.12 8.90 1.23
CA LEU A 303 -14.93 9.63 0.78
C LEU A 303 -14.59 9.32 -0.68
N TRP A 304 -14.67 8.04 -1.10
CA TRP A 304 -14.39 7.62 -2.49
C TRP A 304 -15.46 8.08 -3.49
N ASN A 305 -16.61 8.56 -3.01
CA ASN A 305 -17.64 9.19 -3.83
C ASN A 305 -17.62 10.74 -3.75
N ASP A 306 -16.71 11.32 -2.95
CA ASP A 306 -16.56 12.77 -2.79
C ASP A 306 -15.75 13.36 -3.95
N GLN A 307 -16.41 14.16 -4.78
CA GLN A 307 -15.80 14.78 -5.96
C GLN A 307 -14.65 15.74 -5.60
N GLN A 308 -14.72 16.41 -4.44
CA GLN A 308 -13.64 17.30 -4.00
C GLN A 308 -12.39 16.49 -3.60
N PHE A 309 -12.60 15.39 -2.86
CA PHE A 309 -11.50 14.46 -2.54
C PHE A 309 -10.87 13.90 -3.81
N LEU A 310 -11.65 13.39 -4.76
CA LEU A 310 -11.15 12.80 -6.00
C LEU A 310 -10.38 13.85 -6.83
N ALA A 311 -10.87 15.10 -6.89
CA ALA A 311 -10.17 16.18 -7.58
C ALA A 311 -8.82 16.53 -6.92
N ASP A 312 -8.80 16.67 -5.60
CA ASP A 312 -7.57 16.99 -4.86
C ASP A 312 -6.58 15.83 -4.90
N TYR A 313 -7.05 14.59 -4.77
CA TYR A 313 -6.22 13.38 -4.93
C TYR A 313 -5.62 13.34 -6.33
N SER A 314 -6.45 13.46 -7.38
CA SER A 314 -6.00 13.43 -8.78
C SER A 314 -5.08 14.58 -9.15
N LYS A 315 -5.21 15.73 -8.52
CA LYS A 315 -4.29 16.88 -8.71
C LYS A 315 -2.85 16.53 -8.31
N ILE A 316 -2.69 15.75 -7.23
CA ILE A 316 -1.38 15.39 -6.66
C ILE A 316 -0.88 14.08 -7.26
N ILE A 317 -1.70 13.03 -7.25
CA ILE A 317 -1.34 11.67 -7.64
C ILE A 317 -1.47 11.42 -9.15
N LYS A 318 -2.14 12.34 -9.87
CA LYS A 318 -2.39 12.29 -11.34
C LYS A 318 -3.20 11.07 -11.80
N THR A 319 -3.99 10.50 -10.89
CA THR A 319 -4.95 9.42 -11.15
C THR A 319 -5.97 9.37 -10.03
N GLU A 320 -7.11 8.77 -10.28
CA GLU A 320 -8.09 8.46 -9.23
C GLU A 320 -7.63 7.24 -8.43
N PRO A 321 -7.92 7.20 -7.12
CA PRO A 321 -7.63 6.04 -6.31
C PRO A 321 -8.56 4.87 -6.67
N ILE A 322 -8.03 3.64 -6.63
CA ILE A 322 -8.83 2.42 -6.78
C ILE A 322 -9.07 1.85 -5.40
N LEU A 323 -10.33 1.95 -4.93
CA LEU A 323 -10.72 1.46 -3.61
C LEU A 323 -10.78 -0.07 -3.59
N VAL A 324 -10.17 -0.65 -2.56
CA VAL A 324 -10.40 -2.02 -2.11
C VAL A 324 -11.22 -1.94 -0.82
N SER A 325 -12.36 -2.62 -0.77
CA SER A 325 -13.23 -2.60 0.41
C SER A 325 -12.57 -3.31 1.60
N GLY A 326 -13.05 -3.01 2.82
CA GLY A 326 -12.52 -3.65 4.02
C GLY A 326 -12.62 -5.18 3.99
N SER A 327 -13.73 -5.73 3.47
CA SER A 327 -13.92 -7.18 3.33
C SER A 327 -12.97 -7.82 2.32
N GLU A 328 -12.80 -7.21 1.14
CA GLU A 328 -11.82 -7.67 0.14
C GLU A 328 -10.39 -7.62 0.71
N GLY A 329 -10.07 -6.57 1.47
CA GLY A 329 -8.78 -6.44 2.12
C GLY A 329 -8.52 -7.51 3.18
N GLU A 330 -9.52 -7.91 3.95
CA GLU A 330 -9.42 -9.03 4.90
C GLU A 330 -9.20 -10.37 4.17
N GLU A 331 -9.84 -10.58 3.03
CA GLU A 331 -9.62 -11.75 2.18
C GLU A 331 -8.17 -11.79 1.67
N ILE A 332 -7.65 -10.66 1.15
CA ILE A 332 -6.27 -10.54 0.67
C ILE A 332 -5.26 -10.87 1.78
N LEU A 333 -5.45 -10.34 3.01
CA LEU A 333 -4.57 -10.65 4.14
C LEU A 333 -4.67 -12.12 4.57
N THR A 334 -5.86 -12.72 4.44
CA THR A 334 -6.04 -14.15 4.73
C THR A 334 -5.27 -15.03 3.74
N GLU A 335 -5.20 -14.65 2.47
CA GLU A 335 -4.43 -15.38 1.46
C GLU A 335 -2.92 -15.45 1.78
N LEU A 336 -2.37 -14.47 2.53
CA LEU A 336 -0.97 -14.53 2.99
C LEU A 336 -0.69 -15.79 3.83
N SER A 337 -1.67 -16.28 4.59
CA SER A 337 -1.52 -17.50 5.38
C SER A 337 -1.39 -18.77 4.53
N LYS A 338 -1.91 -18.73 3.29
CA LYS A 338 -1.98 -19.88 2.37
C LYS A 338 -0.76 -19.98 1.44
N VAL A 339 0.19 -19.03 1.54
CA VAL A 339 1.44 -19.09 0.76
C VAL A 339 2.20 -20.38 1.09
N ARG A 340 2.61 -21.11 0.04
CA ARG A 340 3.26 -22.42 0.13
C ARG A 340 4.55 -22.36 0.96
N PRO A 341 4.83 -23.38 1.79
CA PRO A 341 6.03 -23.41 2.66
C PRO A 341 7.34 -23.17 1.90
N GLU A 342 7.51 -23.79 0.73
CA GLU A 342 8.71 -23.65 -0.08
C GLU A 342 8.97 -22.21 -0.58
N ILE A 343 7.91 -21.42 -0.78
CA ILE A 343 8.01 -19.98 -1.10
C ILE A 343 8.49 -19.20 0.13
N LYS A 344 7.95 -19.52 1.31
CA LYS A 344 8.38 -18.88 2.57
C LYS A 344 9.85 -19.18 2.86
N ASP A 345 10.26 -20.43 2.75
CA ASP A 345 11.65 -20.86 2.96
C ASP A 345 12.59 -20.19 1.95
N PHE A 346 12.16 -20.06 0.69
CA PHE A 346 12.92 -19.33 -0.30
C PHE A 346 13.09 -17.86 0.07
N LEU A 347 12.02 -17.17 0.49
CA LEU A 347 12.04 -15.74 0.85
C LEU A 347 12.96 -15.47 2.06
N ILE A 348 12.94 -16.36 3.08
CA ILE A 348 13.85 -16.26 4.23
C ILE A 348 15.32 -16.27 3.76
N ASN A 349 15.70 -17.30 2.99
CA ASN A 349 17.05 -17.44 2.46
C ASN A 349 17.41 -16.35 1.44
N TYR A 350 16.42 -15.81 0.73
CA TYR A 350 16.63 -14.78 -0.28
C TYR A 350 17.02 -13.43 0.31
N ALA A 351 16.36 -13.02 1.39
CA ALA A 351 16.71 -11.80 2.12
C ALA A 351 18.15 -11.83 2.64
N ASP A 352 18.60 -12.98 3.19
CA ASP A 352 19.98 -13.15 3.65
C ASP A 352 20.98 -13.03 2.51
N ARG A 353 20.68 -13.63 1.35
CA ARG A 353 21.54 -13.51 0.16
C ARG A 353 21.68 -12.09 -0.36
N LEU A 354 20.65 -11.25 -0.23
CA LEU A 354 20.72 -9.84 -0.64
C LEU A 354 21.70 -9.02 0.22
N THR A 355 21.98 -9.44 1.46
CA THR A 355 22.97 -8.75 2.32
C THR A 355 24.40 -9.10 1.98
N THR A 356 24.64 -10.21 1.26
CA THR A 356 25.95 -10.72 0.93
C THR A 356 26.37 -10.49 -0.53
N ARG A 357 25.48 -9.94 -1.36
CA ARG A 357 25.75 -9.47 -2.73
C ARG A 357 26.33 -8.05 -2.69
#